data_85707614edcb09f4ef2e70775668daac
#
_entry.id   85707614edcb09f4ef2e70775668daac
#
_cell.length_a   1.000
_cell.length_b   1.000
_cell.length_c   1.000
_cell.angle_alpha   90.00
_cell.angle_beta   90.00
_cell.angle_gamma   90.00
#
_symmetry.space_group_name_H-M   'P 1'
#
loop_
_entity.id
_entity.type
_entity.pdbx_description
1 polymer ?
#
loop_
_entity_poly.entity_id
_entity_poly.type
_entity_poly.pdbx_seq_one_letter_code
_entity_poly.pdbx_strand_id
1 'polypeptide(L)'
;MDSVAITLRQANDSTLPYIETLLTKNDLPSQDIGSKPECFYIGYDGDDRVGIAGIEVHGTDGLLRSVVIEDSARGNGYGTALCDGLEDEASAANVTTLYLLTTTAADFFADRGYEEIERTGAPAAIQRTAEFDDLCPTTATCLKKSL
;
A
#
# COMPACT_ATOMS: atom_id res chain seq x y z
N MET A 1 16.03 -1.47 -21.68
CA MET A 1 14.66 -1.60 -21.27
C MET A 1 14.23 -0.47 -20.34
N ASP A 2 13.21 0.23 -20.70
CA ASP A 2 12.80 1.40 -19.92
C ASP A 2 11.99 0.96 -18.72
N SER A 3 12.39 1.43 -17.55
CA SER A 3 11.56 1.27 -16.38
C SER A 3 10.42 2.29 -16.42
N VAL A 4 9.25 1.88 -15.93
CA VAL A 4 8.11 2.78 -15.82
C VAL A 4 8.42 3.76 -14.68
N ALA A 5 8.29 5.04 -14.97
CA ALA A 5 8.49 6.09 -13.98
C ALA A 5 7.14 6.71 -13.62
N ILE A 6 6.87 6.83 -12.33
CA ILE A 6 5.68 7.51 -11.85
C ILE A 6 6.07 8.55 -10.80
N THR A 7 5.18 9.52 -10.60
CA THR A 7 5.29 10.50 -9.53
C THR A 7 4.29 10.16 -8.45
N LEU A 8 4.72 10.10 -7.20
CA LEU A 8 3.82 9.93 -6.06
C LEU A 8 3.47 11.30 -5.49
N ARG A 9 2.18 11.50 -5.23
CA ARG A 9 1.70 12.71 -4.56
C ARG A 9 0.86 12.31 -3.36
N GLN A 10 1.14 12.90 -2.22
CA GLN A 10 0.38 12.65 -1.01
C GLN A 10 -1.07 13.10 -1.19
N ALA A 11 -2.00 12.29 -0.68
CA ALA A 11 -3.42 12.58 -0.77
C ALA A 11 -3.79 13.78 0.11
N ASN A 12 -4.85 14.46 -0.27
CA ASN A 12 -5.45 15.56 0.49
C ASN A 12 -6.97 15.45 0.38
N ASP A 13 -7.68 16.37 1.03
CA ASP A 13 -9.14 16.33 1.07
C ASP A 13 -9.77 16.31 -0.34
N SER A 14 -9.17 16.98 -1.31
CA SER A 14 -9.71 17.02 -2.66
C SER A 14 -9.52 15.71 -3.44
N THR A 15 -8.58 14.86 -3.02
CA THR A 15 -8.30 13.58 -3.70
C THR A 15 -8.90 12.38 -2.98
N LEU A 16 -9.40 12.53 -1.76
CA LEU A 16 -10.00 11.42 -1.02
C LEU A 16 -11.14 10.73 -1.76
N PRO A 17 -12.07 11.45 -2.41
CA PRO A 17 -13.16 10.78 -3.15
C PRO A 17 -12.66 9.83 -4.23
N TYR A 18 -11.57 10.19 -4.93
CA TYR A 18 -10.95 9.31 -5.91
C TYR A 18 -10.43 8.03 -5.26
N ILE A 19 -9.73 8.17 -4.12
CA ILE A 19 -9.17 7.02 -3.39
C ILE A 19 -10.29 6.12 -2.90
N GLU A 20 -11.34 6.67 -2.29
CA GLU A 20 -12.48 5.90 -1.81
C GLU A 20 -13.16 5.12 -2.93
N THR A 21 -13.36 5.77 -4.08
CA THR A 21 -13.99 5.13 -5.24
C THR A 21 -13.16 3.95 -5.72
N LEU A 22 -11.84 4.13 -5.82
CA LEU A 22 -10.96 3.08 -6.33
C LEU A 22 -10.88 1.90 -5.36
N LEU A 23 -10.84 2.16 -4.05
CA LEU A 23 -10.84 1.10 -3.04
C LEU A 23 -12.16 0.33 -3.06
N THR A 24 -13.28 1.01 -3.08
CA THR A 24 -14.60 0.39 -3.11
C THR A 24 -14.78 -0.47 -4.36
N LYS A 25 -14.34 0.02 -5.50
CA LYS A 25 -14.41 -0.71 -6.77
C LYS A 25 -13.61 -2.01 -6.74
N ASN A 26 -12.57 -2.08 -5.92
CA ASN A 26 -11.70 -3.25 -5.80
C ASN A 26 -11.93 -4.05 -4.51
N ASP A 27 -13.03 -3.82 -3.82
CA ASP A 27 -13.42 -4.53 -2.60
C ASP A 27 -12.38 -4.41 -1.47
N LEU A 28 -11.72 -3.27 -1.38
CA LEU A 28 -10.73 -3.00 -0.34
C LEU A 28 -11.28 -2.06 0.73
N PRO A 29 -10.75 -2.16 1.98
CA PRO A 29 -11.23 -1.31 3.07
C PRO A 29 -11.01 0.17 2.78
N SER A 30 -12.03 0.99 3.04
CA SER A 30 -11.97 2.43 2.84
C SER A 30 -12.49 3.23 4.03
N GLN A 31 -12.95 2.54 5.09
CA GLN A 31 -13.63 3.19 6.20
C GLN A 31 -12.75 4.16 6.98
N ASP A 32 -11.45 3.93 7.02
CA ASP A 32 -10.53 4.69 7.86
C ASP A 32 -9.71 5.76 7.12
N ILE A 33 -9.85 5.88 5.79
CA ILE A 33 -8.97 6.77 5.02
C ILE A 33 -9.22 8.25 5.32
N GLY A 34 -10.45 8.62 5.65
CA GLY A 34 -10.80 10.00 5.97
C GLY A 34 -10.15 10.52 7.24
N SER A 35 -9.74 9.63 8.14
CA SER A 35 -9.08 10.02 9.40
C SER A 35 -7.56 10.14 9.28
N LYS A 36 -6.98 9.64 8.19
CA LYS A 36 -5.52 9.66 7.99
C LYS A 36 -5.15 9.82 6.51
N PRO A 37 -5.62 10.89 5.86
CA PRO A 37 -5.37 11.08 4.42
C PRO A 37 -3.87 11.19 4.11
N GLU A 38 -3.07 11.67 5.04
CA GLU A 38 -1.62 11.83 4.87
C GLU A 38 -0.89 10.51 4.67
N CYS A 39 -1.52 9.38 5.00
CA CYS A 39 -0.91 8.06 4.80
C CYS A 39 -1.06 7.56 3.35
N PHE A 40 -1.88 8.22 2.54
CA PHE A 40 -2.19 7.76 1.19
C PHE A 40 -1.50 8.58 0.12
N TYR A 41 -1.19 7.91 -0.98
CA TYR A 41 -0.51 8.51 -2.13
C TYR A 41 -1.23 8.11 -3.41
N ILE A 42 -1.19 9.02 -4.39
CA ILE A 42 -1.69 8.75 -5.74
C ILE A 42 -0.48 8.73 -6.66
N GLY A 43 -0.40 7.69 -7.49
CA GLY A 43 0.63 7.58 -8.51
C GLY A 43 0.18 8.20 -9.81
N TYR A 44 1.06 8.98 -10.41
CA TYR A 44 0.82 9.67 -11.69
C TYR A 44 1.86 9.27 -12.72
N ASP A 45 1.40 9.00 -13.93
CA ASP A 45 2.26 8.92 -15.10
C ASP A 45 2.00 10.19 -15.90
N GLY A 46 2.89 11.19 -15.79
CA GLY A 46 2.61 12.52 -16.30
C GLY A 46 1.42 13.12 -15.53
N ASP A 47 0.32 13.40 -16.22
CA ASP A 47 -0.89 13.93 -15.62
C ASP A 47 -1.95 12.87 -15.34
N ASP A 48 -1.68 11.61 -15.72
CA ASP A 48 -2.65 10.53 -15.59
C ASP A 48 -2.50 9.81 -14.26
N ARG A 49 -3.62 9.65 -13.55
CA ARG A 49 -3.67 8.85 -12.33
C ARG A 49 -3.63 7.37 -12.72
N VAL A 50 -2.67 6.63 -12.19
CA VAL A 50 -2.52 5.21 -12.52
C VAL A 50 -2.80 4.29 -11.35
N GLY A 51 -2.83 4.79 -10.13
CA GLY A 51 -3.12 3.98 -8.97
C GLY A 51 -2.97 4.73 -7.66
N ILE A 52 -3.21 4.00 -6.58
CA ILE A 52 -3.09 4.52 -5.22
C ILE A 52 -2.36 3.53 -4.34
N ALA A 53 -1.85 4.01 -3.22
CA ALA A 53 -1.34 3.15 -2.16
C ALA A 53 -1.22 3.92 -0.85
N GLY A 54 -1.06 3.20 0.25
CA GLY A 54 -0.91 3.83 1.56
C GLY A 54 0.20 3.20 2.38
N ILE A 55 0.78 4.01 3.26
CA ILE A 55 1.74 3.55 4.28
C ILE A 55 1.37 4.19 5.60
N GLU A 56 1.18 3.36 6.63
CA GLU A 56 1.06 3.82 8.00
C GLU A 56 2.40 3.61 8.69
N VAL A 57 2.96 4.67 9.25
CA VAL A 57 4.27 4.61 9.91
C VAL A 57 4.08 4.50 11.43
N HIS A 58 4.71 3.49 12.03
CA HIS A 58 4.65 3.20 13.46
C HIS A 58 6.08 3.01 13.97
N GLY A 59 6.76 4.11 14.27
CA GLY A 59 8.18 4.06 14.66
C GLY A 59 9.05 3.65 13.47
N THR A 60 9.75 2.52 13.59
CA THR A 60 10.58 1.98 12.51
C THR A 60 9.84 0.91 11.71
N ASP A 61 8.59 0.62 12.04
CA ASP A 61 7.74 -0.33 11.32
C ASP A 61 6.71 0.41 10.51
N GLY A 62 6.38 -0.11 9.33
CA GLY A 62 5.36 0.47 8.47
C GLY A 62 4.37 -0.57 7.99
N LEU A 63 3.14 -0.14 7.75
CA LEU A 63 2.10 -0.96 7.14
C LEU A 63 1.82 -0.46 5.74
N LEU A 64 2.17 -1.26 4.74
CA LEU A 64 1.82 -1.00 3.34
C LEU A 64 0.40 -1.49 3.13
N ARG A 65 -0.46 -0.65 2.57
CA ARG A 65 -1.87 -1.00 2.40
C ARG A 65 -2.48 -0.33 1.18
N SER A 66 -3.63 -0.85 0.76
CA SER A 66 -4.49 -0.18 -0.22
C SER A 66 -3.82 0.06 -1.57
N VAL A 67 -2.95 -0.87 -1.98
CA VAL A 67 -2.26 -0.79 -3.28
C VAL A 67 -3.21 -1.21 -4.39
N VAL A 68 -3.59 -0.28 -5.25
CA VAL A 68 -4.52 -0.54 -6.37
C VAL A 68 -4.02 0.19 -7.61
N ILE A 69 -3.99 -0.53 -8.73
CA ILE A 69 -3.71 0.06 -10.04
C ILE A 69 -5.04 0.19 -10.80
N GLU A 70 -5.25 1.33 -11.46
CA GLU A 70 -6.41 1.53 -12.32
C GLU A 70 -6.51 0.41 -13.35
N ASP A 71 -7.73 -0.06 -13.64
CA ASP A 71 -7.94 -1.14 -14.61
C ASP A 71 -7.32 -0.83 -15.96
N SER A 72 -7.48 0.41 -16.42
CA SER A 72 -6.94 0.87 -17.71
C SER A 72 -5.41 0.93 -17.74
N ALA A 73 -4.77 0.92 -16.57
CA ALA A 73 -3.32 1.05 -16.46
C ALA A 73 -2.63 -0.27 -16.12
N ARG A 74 -3.38 -1.33 -15.88
CA ARG A 74 -2.80 -2.64 -15.50
C ARG A 74 -1.98 -3.24 -16.63
N GLY A 75 -0.98 -4.04 -16.25
CA GLY A 75 -0.13 -4.71 -17.22
C GLY A 75 1.01 -3.86 -17.77
N ASN A 76 1.23 -2.66 -17.21
CA ASN A 76 2.25 -1.72 -17.66
C ASN A 76 3.40 -1.52 -16.67
N GLY A 77 3.46 -2.32 -15.60
CA GLY A 77 4.53 -2.21 -14.60
C GLY A 77 4.31 -1.12 -13.55
N TYR A 78 3.14 -0.48 -13.51
CA TYR A 78 2.86 0.58 -12.54
C TYR A 78 2.83 0.07 -11.10
N GLY A 79 2.36 -1.16 -10.88
CA GLY A 79 2.37 -1.75 -9.54
C GLY A 79 3.77 -1.82 -8.96
N THR A 80 4.74 -2.27 -9.75
CA THR A 80 6.15 -2.31 -9.34
C THR A 80 6.69 -0.91 -9.07
N ALA A 81 6.43 0.05 -9.98
CA ALA A 81 6.91 1.41 -9.81
C ALA A 81 6.29 2.08 -8.57
N LEU A 82 5.00 1.84 -8.32
CA LEU A 82 4.29 2.38 -7.17
C LEU A 82 4.88 1.83 -5.87
N CYS A 83 5.11 0.52 -5.79
CA CYS A 83 5.71 -0.10 -4.60
C CYS A 83 7.16 0.36 -4.38
N ASP A 84 7.94 0.51 -5.44
CA ASP A 84 9.31 1.04 -5.32
C ASP A 84 9.28 2.44 -4.72
N GLY A 85 8.39 3.30 -5.21
CA GLY A 85 8.25 4.66 -4.69
C GLY A 85 7.83 4.69 -3.23
N LEU A 86 6.91 3.82 -2.84
CA LEU A 86 6.46 3.74 -1.45
C LEU A 86 7.54 3.21 -0.52
N GLU A 87 8.31 2.23 -0.97
CA GLU A 87 9.44 1.73 -0.18
C GLU A 87 10.48 2.83 0.03
N ASP A 88 10.71 3.67 -0.98
CA ASP A 88 11.61 4.83 -0.84
C ASP A 88 11.06 5.85 0.15
N GLU A 89 9.75 6.13 0.11
CA GLU A 89 9.11 7.03 1.06
C GLU A 89 9.20 6.48 2.49
N ALA A 90 8.99 5.18 2.66
CA ALA A 90 9.09 4.53 3.96
C ALA A 90 10.53 4.63 4.50
N SER A 91 11.54 4.36 3.67
CA SER A 91 12.94 4.47 4.07
C SER A 91 13.28 5.91 4.45
N ALA A 92 12.78 6.89 3.71
CA ALA A 92 12.99 8.29 4.03
C ALA A 92 12.35 8.70 5.37
N ALA A 93 11.31 7.97 5.81
CA ALA A 93 10.66 8.17 7.11
C ALA A 93 11.28 7.30 8.21
N ASN A 94 12.43 6.68 7.96
CA ASN A 94 13.17 5.82 8.89
C ASN A 94 12.48 4.49 9.19
N VAL A 95 11.61 4.03 8.31
CA VAL A 95 11.00 2.70 8.40
C VAL A 95 12.03 1.68 7.96
N THR A 96 12.25 0.64 8.76
CA THR A 96 13.20 -0.43 8.46
C THR A 96 12.52 -1.73 8.05
N THR A 97 11.25 -1.91 8.40
CA THR A 97 10.49 -3.10 8.04
C THR A 97 9.08 -2.70 7.63
N LEU A 98 8.62 -3.22 6.49
CA LEU A 98 7.25 -3.06 6.02
C LEU A 98 6.48 -4.35 6.21
N TYR A 99 5.22 -4.21 6.64
CA TYR A 99 4.26 -5.31 6.79
C TYR A 99 3.07 -5.04 5.88
N LEU A 100 2.40 -6.10 5.44
CA LEU A 100 1.17 -5.96 4.65
C LEU A 100 0.28 -7.18 4.81
N LEU A 101 -1.00 -7.01 4.51
CA LEU A 101 -1.98 -8.07 4.38
C LEU A 101 -2.54 -8.05 2.96
N THR A 102 -2.64 -9.23 2.34
CA THR A 102 -3.21 -9.34 1.01
C THR A 102 -4.01 -10.63 0.88
N THR A 103 -5.10 -10.58 0.11
CA THR A 103 -5.90 -11.77 -0.20
C THR A 103 -5.59 -12.32 -1.59
N THR A 104 -4.99 -11.52 -2.49
CA THR A 104 -4.87 -11.89 -3.90
C THR A 104 -3.48 -11.68 -4.49
N ALA A 105 -2.59 -10.96 -3.80
CA ALA A 105 -1.33 -10.52 -4.40
C ALA A 105 -0.09 -11.04 -3.68
N ALA A 106 -0.21 -12.15 -2.92
CA ALA A 106 0.92 -12.71 -2.18
C ALA A 106 2.11 -13.03 -3.09
N ASP A 107 1.87 -13.60 -4.26
CA ASP A 107 2.94 -13.94 -5.21
C ASP A 107 3.65 -12.70 -5.74
N PHE A 108 2.90 -11.64 -6.04
CA PHE A 108 3.48 -10.38 -6.49
C PHE A 108 4.45 -9.82 -5.46
N PHE A 109 4.06 -9.81 -4.19
CA PHE A 109 4.91 -9.28 -3.13
C PHE A 109 6.07 -10.22 -2.80
N ALA A 110 5.85 -11.54 -2.86
CA ALA A 110 6.94 -12.51 -2.67
C ALA A 110 8.05 -12.28 -3.71
N ASP A 111 7.68 -12.02 -4.97
CA ASP A 111 8.62 -11.74 -6.04
C ASP A 111 9.41 -10.43 -5.78
N ARG A 112 8.87 -9.54 -4.98
CA ARG A 112 9.53 -8.28 -4.60
C ARG A 112 10.41 -8.41 -3.35
N GLY A 113 10.53 -9.61 -2.78
CA GLY A 113 11.37 -9.84 -1.60
C GLY A 113 10.61 -9.86 -0.28
N TYR A 114 9.28 -9.83 -0.31
CA TYR A 114 8.49 -10.00 0.90
C TYR A 114 8.41 -11.47 1.27
N GLU A 115 8.40 -11.75 2.57
CA GLU A 115 8.25 -13.13 3.05
C GLU A 115 6.98 -13.27 3.87
N GLU A 116 6.33 -14.41 3.74
CA GLU A 116 5.12 -14.71 4.49
C GLU A 116 5.44 -14.94 5.97
N ILE A 117 4.63 -14.35 6.86
CA ILE A 117 4.74 -14.55 8.30
C ILE A 117 3.34 -14.75 8.88
N GLU A 118 3.29 -15.25 10.12
CA GLU A 118 2.04 -15.28 10.88
C GLU A 118 1.62 -13.85 11.22
N ARG A 119 0.32 -13.57 11.22
CA ARG A 119 -0.18 -12.24 11.62
C ARG A 119 0.26 -11.86 13.02
N THR A 120 0.33 -12.85 13.91
CA THR A 120 0.80 -12.64 15.29
C THR A 120 2.30 -12.36 15.39
N GLY A 121 3.04 -12.58 14.31
CA GLY A 121 4.45 -12.24 14.23
C GLY A 121 4.72 -10.77 13.93
N ALA A 122 3.69 -9.99 13.57
CA ALA A 122 3.84 -8.57 13.36
C ALA A 122 3.95 -7.83 14.70
N PRO A 123 4.62 -6.66 14.74
CA PRO A 123 4.70 -5.87 15.98
C PRO A 123 3.32 -5.48 16.49
N ALA A 124 3.22 -5.27 17.81
CA ALA A 124 1.95 -4.92 18.44
C ALA A 124 1.31 -3.67 17.82
N ALA A 125 2.11 -2.66 17.48
CA ALA A 125 1.59 -1.45 16.86
C ALA A 125 0.94 -1.73 15.49
N ILE A 126 1.52 -2.65 14.72
CA ILE A 126 0.96 -3.06 13.42
C ILE A 126 -0.31 -3.89 13.63
N GLN A 127 -0.31 -4.81 14.60
CA GLN A 127 -1.49 -5.63 14.89
C GLN A 127 -2.68 -4.81 15.37
N ARG A 128 -2.44 -3.65 15.97
CA ARG A 128 -3.51 -2.75 16.45
C ARG A 128 -4.03 -1.80 15.36
N THR A 129 -3.47 -1.84 14.15
CA THR A 129 -4.01 -1.04 13.06
C THR A 129 -5.40 -1.54 12.68
N ALA A 130 -6.22 -0.65 12.14
CA ALA A 130 -7.57 -1.02 11.71
C ALA A 130 -7.54 -2.13 10.67
N GLU A 131 -6.57 -2.10 9.76
CA GLU A 131 -6.46 -3.11 8.70
C GLU A 131 -6.20 -4.51 9.28
N PHE A 132 -5.30 -4.64 10.26
CA PHE A 132 -5.02 -5.93 10.89
C PHE A 132 -6.13 -6.37 11.83
N ASP A 133 -6.75 -5.43 12.54
CA ASP A 133 -7.71 -5.75 13.59
C ASP A 133 -9.11 -6.02 13.03
N ASP A 134 -9.62 -5.16 12.14
CA ASP A 134 -11.00 -5.19 11.71
C ASP A 134 -11.23 -5.30 10.20
N LEU A 135 -10.38 -4.67 9.38
CA LEU A 135 -10.73 -4.40 7.99
C LEU A 135 -10.36 -5.52 7.04
N CYS A 136 -9.31 -6.30 7.34
CA CYS A 136 -8.91 -7.40 6.47
C CYS A 136 -9.41 -8.73 7.00
N PRO A 137 -9.83 -9.66 6.11
CA PRO A 137 -10.29 -10.98 6.53
C PRO A 137 -9.17 -11.78 7.20
N THR A 138 -9.57 -12.72 8.04
CA THR A 138 -8.61 -13.62 8.70
C THR A 138 -7.85 -14.50 7.69
N THR A 139 -8.38 -14.64 6.48
CA THR A 139 -7.75 -15.42 5.40
C THR A 139 -6.65 -14.64 4.66
N ALA A 140 -6.49 -13.35 4.94
CA ALA A 140 -5.44 -12.57 4.29
C ALA A 140 -4.06 -13.07 4.70
N THR A 141 -3.15 -13.12 3.72
CA THR A 141 -1.76 -13.49 3.94
C THR A 141 -0.99 -12.29 4.48
N CYS A 142 -0.21 -12.50 5.53
CA CYS A 142 0.65 -11.47 6.11
C CYS A 142 2.08 -11.63 5.59
N LEU A 143 2.66 -10.56 5.10
CA LEU A 143 4.03 -10.56 4.59
C LEU A 143 4.82 -9.41 5.18
N LYS A 144 6.15 -9.56 5.20
CA LYS A 144 7.06 -8.49 5.63
C LYS A 144 8.28 -8.40 4.73
N LYS A 145 8.88 -7.22 4.69
CA LYS A 145 10.13 -6.98 3.98
C LYS A 145 11.02 -6.04 4.78
N SER A 146 12.29 -6.39 4.94
CA SER A 146 13.30 -5.48 5.50
C SER A 146 13.78 -4.54 4.41
N LEU A 147 13.77 -3.26 4.71
CA LEU A 147 14.17 -2.23 3.74
C LEU A 147 15.67 -1.92 3.78
#